data_760cdc3b1334762613a95b653a639abb
#
_entry.id   760cdc3b1334762613a95b653a639abb
#
_cell.length_a   1.000
_cell.length_b   1.000
_cell.length_c   1.000
_cell.angle_alpha   90.00
_cell.angle_beta   90.00
_cell.angle_gamma   90.00
#
_symmetry.space_group_name_H-M   'P 1'
#
loop_
_entity.id
_entity.type
_entity.pdbx_description
1 polymer ?
#
loop_
_entity_poly.entity_id
_entity_poly.type
_entity_poly.pdbx_seq_one_letter_code
_entity_poly.pdbx_strand_id
1 'polypeptide(L)'
;MRPLVVKLGGSTAGHEEMREWIDVLVTAGLPLVIVPGGGAFAEQVRISQRSLHFSDDAAHDMAILAMDQFGIAIAERHPRLSKAGAIEDFRRAWRAGKVPVWLPSSMARGAEDIPRSWDVTSDSLAAWLCEQIGAERLLLIKQIDPDDRDLGELVKGGVVDPMLPRMLGEKTILHIAGPSILRGLRGRFPMTGVPGQHIMRQALEGVCRL
;
A
#
# COMPACT_ATOMS: atom_id res chain seq x y z
N MET A 1 -17.71 -8.65 7.15
CA MET A 1 -16.88 -8.84 5.94
C MET A 1 -15.48 -8.32 6.29
N ARG A 2 -14.41 -9.08 6.00
CA ARG A 2 -13.03 -8.64 6.26
C ARG A 2 -12.65 -7.54 5.28
N PRO A 3 -11.92 -6.50 5.72
CA PRO A 3 -11.55 -5.39 4.86
C PRO A 3 -10.50 -5.81 3.81
N LEU A 4 -10.39 -5.00 2.74
CA LEU A 4 -9.33 -5.06 1.76
C LEU A 4 -8.35 -3.92 2.02
N VAL A 5 -7.06 -4.20 2.07
CA VAL A 5 -6.03 -3.17 2.03
C VAL A 5 -5.61 -2.93 0.59
N VAL A 6 -5.61 -1.68 0.16
CA VAL A 6 -5.22 -1.28 -1.21
C VAL A 6 -4.08 -0.28 -1.13
N LYS A 7 -2.89 -0.67 -1.57
CA LYS A 7 -1.78 0.27 -1.70
C LYS A 7 -1.86 0.99 -3.03
N LEU A 8 -1.96 2.30 -2.98
CA LEU A 8 -1.91 3.19 -4.15
C LEU A 8 -0.54 3.87 -4.20
N GLY A 9 0.29 3.44 -5.16
CA GLY A 9 1.69 3.85 -5.21
C GLY A 9 1.89 5.35 -5.41
N GLY A 10 2.94 5.90 -4.79
CA GLY A 10 3.33 7.30 -5.00
C GLY A 10 3.79 7.61 -6.43
N SER A 11 4.21 6.58 -7.18
CA SER A 11 4.53 6.71 -8.61
C SER A 11 3.31 7.04 -9.49
N THR A 12 2.09 6.78 -8.99
CA THR A 12 0.85 7.21 -9.69
C THR A 12 0.56 8.70 -9.53
N ALA A 13 1.30 9.41 -8.65
CA ALA A 13 1.09 10.83 -8.40
C ALA A 13 1.28 11.64 -9.69
N GLY A 14 0.26 12.45 -10.03
CA GLY A 14 0.29 13.28 -11.25
C GLY A 14 -0.14 12.55 -12.53
N HIS A 15 -0.38 11.25 -12.50
CA HIS A 15 -0.91 10.48 -13.64
C HIS A 15 -2.44 10.38 -13.58
N GLU A 16 -3.07 10.29 -14.75
CA GLU A 16 -4.52 10.15 -14.87
C GLU A 16 -5.02 8.84 -14.25
N GLU A 17 -4.23 7.77 -14.34
CA GLU A 17 -4.53 6.47 -13.76
C GLU A 17 -4.78 6.53 -12.24
N MET A 18 -4.17 7.46 -11.51
CA MET A 18 -4.46 7.63 -10.08
C MET A 18 -5.92 8.02 -9.87
N ARG A 19 -6.44 8.93 -10.68
CA ARG A 19 -7.83 9.36 -10.63
C ARG A 19 -8.77 8.21 -10.99
N GLU A 20 -8.47 7.50 -12.07
CA GLU A 20 -9.26 6.36 -12.51
C GLU A 20 -9.29 5.25 -11.44
N TRP A 21 -8.15 4.96 -10.79
CA TRP A 21 -8.11 4.02 -9.68
C TRP A 21 -8.97 4.49 -8.49
N ILE A 22 -8.92 5.78 -8.12
CA ILE A 22 -9.76 6.32 -7.06
C ILE A 22 -11.24 6.14 -7.42
N ASP A 23 -11.63 6.48 -8.64
CA ASP A 23 -13.01 6.34 -9.13
C ASP A 23 -13.48 4.87 -9.06
N VAL A 24 -12.61 3.91 -9.42
CA VAL A 24 -12.88 2.47 -9.25
C VAL A 24 -13.03 2.10 -7.78
N LEU A 25 -12.07 2.47 -6.93
CA LEU A 25 -12.02 2.05 -5.52
C LEU A 25 -13.22 2.56 -4.71
N VAL A 26 -13.70 3.77 -4.99
CA VAL A 26 -14.88 4.30 -4.28
C VAL A 26 -16.19 3.60 -4.67
N THR A 27 -16.21 2.80 -5.74
CA THR A 27 -17.36 1.97 -6.11
C THR A 27 -17.35 0.59 -5.46
N ALA A 28 -16.31 0.23 -4.71
CA ALA A 28 -16.22 -1.08 -4.07
C ALA A 28 -17.37 -1.30 -3.08
N GLY A 29 -18.07 -2.42 -3.23
CA GLY A 29 -19.15 -2.84 -2.33
C GLY A 29 -18.67 -3.53 -1.05
N LEU A 30 -17.39 -3.36 -0.68
CA LEU A 30 -16.77 -3.96 0.49
C LEU A 30 -15.96 -2.92 1.27
N PRO A 31 -15.73 -3.12 2.58
CA PRO A 31 -14.83 -2.28 3.33
C PRO A 31 -13.42 -2.35 2.74
N LEU A 32 -12.83 -1.20 2.42
CA LEU A 32 -11.43 -1.13 2.02
C LEU A 32 -10.75 0.08 2.64
N VAL A 33 -9.43 0.05 2.72
CA VAL A 33 -8.58 1.17 3.14
C VAL A 33 -7.50 1.41 2.09
N ILE A 34 -7.28 2.67 1.72
CA ILE A 34 -6.21 3.06 0.81
C ILE A 34 -4.97 3.37 1.63
N VAL A 35 -3.86 2.71 1.30
CA VAL A 35 -2.51 3.01 1.81
C VAL A 35 -1.79 3.85 0.77
N PRO A 36 -1.46 5.11 1.06
CA PRO A 36 -0.73 5.96 0.13
C PRO A 36 0.74 5.52 0.03
N GLY A 37 1.38 5.76 -1.10
CA GLY A 37 2.83 5.80 -1.17
C GLY A 37 3.39 7.12 -0.65
N GLY A 38 4.73 7.26 -0.62
CA GLY A 38 5.36 8.53 -0.25
C GLY A 38 5.41 9.56 -1.38
N GLY A 39 5.33 9.12 -2.64
CA GLY A 39 5.37 10.00 -3.81
C GLY A 39 6.61 10.89 -3.86
N ALA A 40 6.45 12.06 -4.45
CA ALA A 40 7.51 13.06 -4.55
C ALA A 40 8.00 13.56 -3.17
N PHE A 41 7.16 13.48 -2.14
CA PHE A 41 7.53 13.89 -0.78
C PHE A 41 8.60 12.95 -0.19
N ALA A 42 8.44 11.62 -0.34
CA ALA A 42 9.45 10.65 0.12
C ALA A 42 10.72 10.71 -0.74
N GLU A 43 10.62 10.99 -2.04
CA GLU A 43 11.79 11.19 -2.87
C GLU A 43 12.60 12.41 -2.41
N GLN A 44 11.92 13.48 -2.00
CA GLN A 44 12.60 14.63 -1.40
C GLN A 44 13.34 14.28 -0.10
N VAL A 45 12.80 13.35 0.72
CA VAL A 45 13.51 12.82 1.90
C VAL A 45 14.81 12.13 1.48
N ARG A 46 14.79 11.27 0.45
CA ARG A 46 16.00 10.59 -0.08
C ARG A 46 17.06 11.57 -0.57
N ILE A 47 16.64 12.62 -1.29
CA ILE A 47 17.53 13.67 -1.76
C ILE A 47 18.13 14.42 -0.58
N SER A 48 17.31 14.81 0.39
CA SER A 48 17.75 15.56 1.56
C SER A 48 18.68 14.74 2.46
N GLN A 49 18.45 13.42 2.58
CA GLN A 49 19.33 12.54 3.35
C GLN A 49 20.77 12.56 2.82
N ARG A 50 20.94 12.54 1.50
CA ARG A 50 22.27 12.58 0.87
C ARG A 50 23.02 13.89 1.17
N SER A 51 22.29 15.02 1.26
CA SER A 51 22.91 16.32 1.48
C SER A 51 23.05 16.72 2.94
N LEU A 52 22.13 16.26 3.81
CA LEU A 52 22.10 16.62 5.23
C LEU A 52 22.67 15.50 6.14
N HIS A 53 22.96 14.32 5.58
CA HIS A 53 23.60 13.19 6.25
C HIS A 53 22.90 12.72 7.55
N PHE A 54 21.54 12.77 7.61
CA PHE A 54 20.79 12.21 8.72
C PHE A 54 20.67 10.67 8.60
N SER A 55 20.38 10.01 9.73
CA SER A 55 20.32 8.54 9.83
C SER A 55 19.17 7.94 9.03
N ASP A 56 19.25 6.63 8.77
CA ASP A 56 18.15 5.87 8.15
C ASP A 56 16.90 5.87 9.03
N ASP A 57 17.05 5.86 10.35
CA ASP A 57 15.95 6.00 11.30
C ASP A 57 15.18 7.30 11.09
N ALA A 58 15.90 8.42 10.98
CA ALA A 58 15.28 9.71 10.72
C ALA A 58 14.64 9.75 9.33
N ALA A 59 15.31 9.18 8.33
CA ALA A 59 14.77 9.08 6.96
C ALA A 59 13.49 8.25 6.92
N HIS A 60 13.44 7.13 7.65
CA HIS A 60 12.25 6.29 7.77
C HIS A 60 11.07 7.06 8.37
N ASP A 61 11.26 7.75 9.48
CA ASP A 61 10.21 8.58 10.09
C ASP A 61 9.72 9.67 9.14
N MET A 62 10.66 10.35 8.43
CA MET A 62 10.31 11.38 7.45
C MET A 62 9.57 10.80 6.24
N ALA A 63 9.93 9.58 5.80
CA ALA A 63 9.23 8.90 4.71
C ALA A 63 7.79 8.52 5.09
N ILE A 64 7.55 8.10 6.34
CA ILE A 64 6.20 7.87 6.86
C ILE A 64 5.38 9.18 6.89
N LEU A 65 5.97 10.28 7.33
CA LEU A 65 5.32 11.61 7.29
C LEU A 65 5.05 12.06 5.84
N ALA A 66 5.92 11.71 4.91
CA ALA A 66 5.70 11.95 3.48
C ALA A 66 4.48 11.17 2.94
N MET A 67 4.24 9.96 3.45
CA MET A 67 3.02 9.21 3.14
C MET A 67 1.77 9.89 3.69
N ASP A 68 1.81 10.50 4.88
CA ASP A 68 0.70 11.30 5.40
C ASP A 68 0.39 12.49 4.46
N GLN A 69 1.41 13.22 4.03
CA GLN A 69 1.22 14.34 3.10
C GLN A 69 0.56 13.88 1.79
N PHE A 70 1.03 12.78 1.22
CA PHE A 70 0.44 12.23 0.01
C PHE A 70 -0.97 11.69 0.25
N GLY A 71 -1.22 11.06 1.40
CA GLY A 71 -2.54 10.59 1.84
C GLY A 71 -3.56 11.73 1.97
N ILE A 72 -3.15 12.87 2.52
CA ILE A 72 -3.98 14.08 2.56
C ILE A 72 -4.36 14.52 1.15
N ALA A 73 -3.39 14.57 0.23
CA ALA A 73 -3.65 14.96 -1.16
C ALA A 73 -4.61 13.98 -1.88
N ILE A 74 -4.48 12.66 -1.63
CA ILE A 74 -5.39 11.64 -2.16
C ILE A 74 -6.79 11.86 -1.60
N ALA A 75 -6.93 12.08 -0.30
CA ALA A 75 -8.25 12.22 0.35
C ALA A 75 -9.08 13.39 -0.19
N GLU A 76 -8.45 14.43 -0.73
CA GLU A 76 -9.12 15.58 -1.34
C GLU A 76 -9.60 15.30 -2.78
N ARG A 77 -9.24 14.15 -3.38
CA ARG A 77 -9.57 13.85 -4.78
C ARG A 77 -11.01 13.39 -5.00
N HIS A 78 -11.70 12.88 -3.95
CA HIS A 78 -13.06 12.40 -4.10
C HIS A 78 -13.83 12.54 -2.78
N PRO A 79 -15.13 12.99 -2.78
CA PRO A 79 -15.91 13.24 -1.56
C PRO A 79 -16.20 11.99 -0.73
N ARG A 80 -16.10 10.80 -1.31
CA ARG A 80 -16.22 9.53 -0.60
C ARG A 80 -14.92 9.09 0.10
N LEU A 81 -13.81 9.76 -0.11
CA LEU A 81 -12.57 9.53 0.64
C LEU A 81 -12.60 10.27 1.98
N SER A 82 -11.88 9.76 2.97
CA SER A 82 -11.69 10.43 4.25
C SER A 82 -10.34 10.08 4.84
N LYS A 83 -9.67 11.06 5.42
CA LYS A 83 -8.42 10.87 6.18
C LYS A 83 -8.68 10.01 7.40
N ALA A 84 -7.78 9.09 7.71
CA ALA A 84 -7.91 8.16 8.82
C ALA A 84 -6.52 7.81 9.40
N GLY A 85 -6.26 8.15 10.66
CA GLY A 85 -5.00 7.90 11.35
C GLY A 85 -5.02 6.69 12.29
N ALA A 86 -6.21 6.16 12.61
CA ALA A 86 -6.40 5.07 13.54
C ALA A 86 -7.45 4.07 13.06
N ILE A 87 -7.47 2.87 13.65
CA ILE A 87 -8.43 1.81 13.29
C ILE A 87 -9.88 2.27 13.49
N GLU A 88 -10.15 3.06 14.53
CA GLU A 88 -11.47 3.62 14.80
C GLU A 88 -11.94 4.57 13.69
N ASP A 89 -11.01 5.30 13.07
CA ASP A 89 -11.32 6.17 11.93
C ASP A 89 -11.72 5.34 10.70
N PHE A 90 -11.05 4.19 10.48
CA PHE A 90 -11.45 3.25 9.42
C PHE A 90 -12.89 2.77 9.62
N ARG A 91 -13.22 2.32 10.83
CA ARG A 91 -14.56 1.85 11.18
C ARG A 91 -15.62 2.94 11.03
N ARG A 92 -15.26 4.18 11.40
CA ARG A 92 -16.14 5.36 11.25
C ARG A 92 -16.39 5.66 9.78
N ALA A 93 -15.33 5.65 8.95
CA ALA A 93 -15.43 5.87 7.52
C ALA A 93 -16.32 4.82 6.83
N TRP A 94 -16.11 3.54 7.12
CA TRP A 94 -16.91 2.45 6.55
C TRP A 94 -18.39 2.56 6.92
N ARG A 95 -18.71 2.89 8.18
CA ARG A 95 -20.11 3.12 8.61
C ARG A 95 -20.76 4.30 7.88
N ALA A 96 -19.96 5.29 7.50
CA ALA A 96 -20.42 6.46 6.75
C ALA A 96 -20.45 6.21 5.22
N GLY A 97 -20.18 4.99 4.73
CA GLY A 97 -20.09 4.66 3.31
C GLY A 97 -18.91 5.33 2.61
N LYS A 98 -17.88 5.69 3.36
CA LYS A 98 -16.64 6.31 2.85
C LYS A 98 -15.49 5.31 2.82
N VAL A 99 -14.49 5.64 2.02
CA VAL A 99 -13.23 4.90 1.90
C VAL A 99 -12.16 5.66 2.66
N PRO A 100 -11.61 5.10 3.75
CA PRO A 100 -10.51 5.72 4.48
C PRO A 100 -9.21 5.70 3.66
N VAL A 101 -8.50 6.82 3.69
CA VAL A 101 -7.11 6.95 3.25
C VAL A 101 -6.26 7.00 4.51
N TRP A 102 -5.41 6.00 4.69
CA TRP A 102 -4.59 5.87 5.88
C TRP A 102 -3.52 6.95 5.94
N LEU A 103 -3.37 7.58 7.10
CA LEU A 103 -2.27 8.45 7.45
C LEU A 103 -1.40 7.67 8.46
N PRO A 104 -0.29 7.05 7.98
CA PRO A 104 0.41 6.03 8.76
C PRO A 104 1.15 6.53 10.00
N SER A 105 1.48 7.82 10.09
CA SER A 105 2.39 8.32 11.12
C SER A 105 1.95 8.02 12.54
N SER A 106 0.66 8.06 12.82
CA SER A 106 0.13 7.81 14.17
C SER A 106 0.18 6.35 14.59
N MET A 107 0.23 5.41 13.64
CA MET A 107 0.26 3.97 13.91
C MET A 107 1.64 3.36 13.67
N ALA A 108 2.32 3.77 12.59
CA ALA A 108 3.54 3.12 12.11
C ALA A 108 4.81 3.72 12.71
N ARG A 109 4.84 5.03 13.05
CA ARG A 109 6.02 5.61 13.69
C ARG A 109 6.16 5.08 15.12
N GLY A 110 7.32 4.51 15.41
CA GLY A 110 7.62 3.91 16.70
C GLY A 110 7.02 2.52 16.91
N ALA A 111 6.40 1.90 15.90
CA ALA A 111 6.03 0.49 15.94
C ALA A 111 7.29 -0.38 15.93
N GLU A 112 7.49 -1.20 16.97
CA GLU A 112 8.72 -2.00 17.17
C GLU A 112 8.84 -3.13 16.15
N ASP A 113 7.74 -3.56 15.57
CA ASP A 113 7.65 -4.62 14.57
C ASP A 113 7.86 -4.14 13.12
N ILE A 114 8.13 -2.84 12.92
CA ILE A 114 8.47 -2.25 11.63
C ILE A 114 9.97 -1.95 11.57
N PRO A 115 10.75 -2.65 10.73
CA PRO A 115 12.17 -2.33 10.54
C PRO A 115 12.38 -0.92 9.99
N ARG A 116 13.31 -0.18 10.58
CA ARG A 116 13.58 1.22 10.22
C ARG A 116 14.66 1.29 9.14
N SER A 117 14.28 1.08 7.90
CA SER A 117 15.17 1.14 6.74
C SER A 117 14.43 1.50 5.47
N TRP A 118 15.16 1.83 4.40
CA TRP A 118 14.59 2.03 3.06
C TRP A 118 14.10 0.74 2.38
N ASP A 119 14.39 -0.43 2.94
CA ASP A 119 13.84 -1.70 2.46
C ASP A 119 12.35 -1.85 2.83
N VAL A 120 11.88 -1.08 3.82
CA VAL A 120 10.47 -0.96 4.19
C VAL A 120 9.89 0.26 3.51
N THR A 121 9.01 0.03 2.56
CA THR A 121 8.26 1.11 1.91
C THR A 121 6.74 0.91 2.11
N SER A 122 5.95 1.61 1.34
CA SER A 122 4.49 1.55 1.45
C SER A 122 3.89 0.18 1.10
N ASP A 123 4.60 -0.70 0.36
CA ASP A 123 4.14 -2.08 0.12
C ASP A 123 4.19 -2.90 1.41
N SER A 124 5.32 -2.85 2.12
CA SER A 124 5.50 -3.52 3.42
C SER A 124 4.59 -2.95 4.49
N LEU A 125 4.42 -1.62 4.54
CA LEU A 125 3.51 -0.97 5.48
C LEU A 125 2.04 -1.34 5.21
N ALA A 126 1.66 -1.56 3.94
CA ALA A 126 0.34 -2.06 3.60
C ALA A 126 0.14 -3.51 4.07
N ALA A 127 1.17 -4.36 3.96
CA ALA A 127 1.14 -5.71 4.49
C ALA A 127 1.04 -5.72 6.02
N TRP A 128 1.82 -4.88 6.70
CA TRP A 128 1.72 -4.68 8.14
C TRP A 128 0.31 -4.25 8.57
N LEU A 129 -0.29 -3.29 7.85
CA LEU A 129 -1.65 -2.85 8.14
C LEU A 129 -2.67 -3.98 8.00
N CYS A 130 -2.48 -4.93 7.07
CA CYS A 130 -3.36 -6.09 6.96
C CYS A 130 -3.45 -6.85 8.29
N GLU A 131 -2.32 -7.09 8.95
CA GLU A 131 -2.29 -7.77 10.25
C GLU A 131 -3.00 -6.95 11.34
N GLN A 132 -2.77 -5.62 11.36
CA GLN A 132 -3.35 -4.74 12.37
C GLN A 132 -4.89 -4.68 12.31
N ILE A 133 -5.48 -4.85 11.13
CA ILE A 133 -6.93 -4.74 10.95
C ILE A 133 -7.61 -6.09 10.61
N GLY A 134 -6.86 -7.19 10.60
CA GLY A 134 -7.36 -8.52 10.26
C GLY A 134 -7.81 -8.64 8.80
N ALA A 135 -7.15 -7.94 7.88
CA ALA A 135 -7.40 -8.06 6.45
C ALA A 135 -6.70 -9.29 5.88
N GLU A 136 -7.41 -10.08 5.09
CA GLU A 136 -6.86 -11.27 4.42
C GLU A 136 -6.48 -11.03 2.97
N ARG A 137 -6.66 -9.80 2.48
CA ARG A 137 -6.39 -9.46 1.08
C ARG A 137 -5.67 -8.13 1.00
N LEU A 138 -4.57 -8.12 0.24
CA LEU A 138 -3.77 -6.97 -0.09
C LEU A 138 -3.76 -6.78 -1.61
N LEU A 139 -4.10 -5.59 -2.09
CA LEU A 139 -3.96 -5.20 -3.48
C LEU A 139 -2.88 -4.12 -3.59
N LEU A 140 -1.83 -4.40 -4.33
CA LEU A 140 -0.82 -3.40 -4.71
C LEU A 140 -1.12 -2.88 -6.11
N ILE A 141 -1.41 -1.59 -6.21
CA ILE A 141 -1.57 -0.90 -7.50
C ILE A 141 -0.20 -0.38 -7.93
N LYS A 142 0.23 -0.78 -9.12
CA LYS A 142 1.53 -0.46 -9.71
C LYS A 142 1.36 0.24 -11.06
N GLN A 143 2.42 0.95 -11.50
CA GLN A 143 2.47 1.62 -12.83
C GLN A 143 2.81 0.66 -13.98
N ILE A 144 3.13 -0.59 -13.66
CA ILE A 144 3.45 -1.65 -14.60
C ILE A 144 2.57 -2.86 -14.33
N ASP A 145 2.27 -3.60 -15.34
CA ASP A 145 1.70 -4.94 -15.18
C ASP A 145 2.81 -5.89 -14.72
N PRO A 146 2.58 -6.76 -13.74
CA PRO A 146 3.60 -7.69 -13.29
C PRO A 146 3.86 -8.77 -14.35
N ASP A 147 5.12 -9.00 -14.67
CA ASP A 147 5.55 -10.02 -15.64
C ASP A 147 5.60 -11.41 -15.00
N ASP A 148 5.66 -11.49 -13.67
CA ASP A 148 5.75 -12.73 -12.93
C ASP A 148 4.67 -12.81 -11.84
N ARG A 149 4.40 -14.03 -11.36
CA ARG A 149 3.50 -14.32 -10.24
C ARG A 149 4.23 -14.79 -8.99
N ASP A 150 5.53 -14.93 -9.05
CA ASP A 150 6.38 -15.29 -7.93
C ASP A 150 6.82 -14.05 -7.16
N LEU A 151 6.56 -14.04 -5.85
CA LEU A 151 6.89 -12.89 -5.00
C LEU A 151 8.41 -12.63 -4.94
N GLY A 152 9.23 -13.68 -4.95
CA GLY A 152 10.69 -13.56 -4.92
C GLY A 152 11.23 -12.91 -6.20
N GLU A 153 10.71 -13.28 -7.37
CA GLU A 153 11.09 -12.67 -8.63
C GLU A 153 10.64 -11.21 -8.71
N LEU A 154 9.46 -10.87 -8.18
CA LEU A 154 8.98 -9.49 -8.11
C LEU A 154 9.85 -8.61 -7.19
N VAL A 155 10.38 -9.17 -6.10
CA VAL A 155 11.36 -8.48 -5.24
C VAL A 155 12.67 -8.26 -6.00
N LYS A 156 13.22 -9.28 -6.65
CA LYS A 156 14.47 -9.17 -7.44
C LYS A 156 14.34 -8.14 -8.56
N GLY A 157 13.17 -8.09 -9.19
CA GLY A 157 12.84 -7.11 -10.25
C GLY A 157 12.53 -5.71 -9.72
N GLY A 158 12.53 -5.48 -8.41
CA GLY A 158 12.20 -4.18 -7.82
C GLY A 158 10.72 -3.75 -8.00
N VAL A 159 9.86 -4.70 -8.34
CA VAL A 159 8.41 -4.45 -8.50
C VAL A 159 7.76 -4.21 -7.13
N VAL A 160 8.21 -4.93 -6.11
CA VAL A 160 7.80 -4.76 -4.72
C VAL A 160 9.02 -4.59 -3.83
N ASP A 161 8.82 -4.02 -2.64
CA ASP A 161 9.96 -3.75 -1.76
C ASP A 161 10.54 -5.04 -1.12
N PRO A 162 11.83 -5.00 -0.70
CA PRO A 162 12.53 -6.18 -0.19
C PRO A 162 11.91 -6.78 1.07
N MET A 163 11.27 -5.96 1.91
CA MET A 163 10.71 -6.41 3.18
C MET A 163 9.28 -6.93 3.06
N LEU A 164 8.60 -6.72 1.93
CA LEU A 164 7.23 -7.18 1.74
C LEU A 164 7.04 -8.68 2.06
N PRO A 165 7.89 -9.62 1.59
CA PRO A 165 7.70 -11.04 1.87
C PRO A 165 7.71 -11.41 3.37
N ARG A 166 8.49 -10.66 4.16
CA ARG A 166 8.60 -10.87 5.62
C ARG A 166 7.44 -10.24 6.39
N MET A 167 6.91 -9.12 5.88
CA MET A 167 5.83 -8.38 6.53
C MET A 167 4.43 -8.82 6.09
N LEU A 168 4.36 -9.62 5.04
CA LEU A 168 3.11 -10.15 4.53
C LEU A 168 2.66 -11.35 5.39
N GLY A 169 1.59 -11.20 6.15
CA GLY A 169 1.02 -12.25 7.03
C GLY A 169 0.68 -13.54 6.28
N GLU A 170 0.81 -14.69 6.91
CA GLU A 170 0.65 -16.02 6.27
C GLU A 170 -0.71 -16.20 5.58
N LYS A 171 -1.76 -15.59 6.12
CA LYS A 171 -3.13 -15.70 5.61
C LYS A 171 -3.48 -14.61 4.59
N THR A 172 -2.59 -13.65 4.37
CA THR A 172 -2.86 -12.54 3.48
C THR A 172 -2.60 -12.93 2.02
N ILE A 173 -3.62 -12.86 1.19
CA ILE A 173 -3.56 -13.10 -0.25
C ILE A 173 -3.15 -11.81 -0.93
N LEU A 174 -2.03 -11.84 -1.65
CA LEU A 174 -1.49 -10.70 -2.38
C LEU A 174 -1.99 -10.67 -3.83
N HIS A 175 -2.48 -9.51 -4.24
CA HIS A 175 -2.81 -9.21 -5.63
C HIS A 175 -1.98 -8.00 -6.09
N ILE A 176 -1.58 -8.00 -7.35
CA ILE A 176 -0.97 -6.84 -7.99
C ILE A 176 -1.78 -6.49 -9.23
N ALA A 177 -2.09 -5.20 -9.37
CA ALA A 177 -2.79 -4.66 -10.52
C ALA A 177 -2.00 -3.52 -11.16
N GLY A 178 -1.82 -3.62 -12.47
CA GLY A 178 -1.22 -2.60 -13.32
C GLY A 178 -2.22 -1.94 -14.26
N PRO A 179 -1.73 -1.19 -15.26
CA PRO A 179 -2.57 -0.44 -16.20
C PRO A 179 -3.54 -1.31 -17.02
N SER A 180 -3.15 -2.54 -17.36
CA SER A 180 -4.03 -3.45 -18.12
C SER A 180 -5.27 -3.83 -17.34
N ILE A 181 -5.12 -4.07 -16.05
CA ILE A 181 -6.25 -4.38 -15.15
C ILE A 181 -7.17 -3.16 -15.05
N LEU A 182 -6.62 -1.96 -14.83
CA LEU A 182 -7.40 -0.73 -14.72
C LEU A 182 -8.32 -0.53 -15.94
N ARG A 183 -7.75 -0.65 -17.15
CA ARG A 183 -8.53 -0.55 -18.41
C ARG A 183 -9.67 -1.57 -18.49
N GLY A 184 -9.44 -2.79 -17.98
CA GLY A 184 -10.46 -3.86 -17.94
C GLY A 184 -11.61 -3.58 -16.98
N LEU A 185 -11.40 -2.80 -15.92
CA LEU A 185 -12.42 -2.52 -14.89
C LEU A 185 -13.51 -1.53 -15.35
N ARG A 186 -13.29 -0.78 -16.43
CA ARG A 186 -14.27 0.18 -16.99
C ARG A 186 -14.87 1.11 -15.92
N GLY A 187 -14.04 1.61 -15.01
CA GLY A 187 -14.44 2.55 -13.98
C GLY A 187 -15.20 1.96 -12.78
N ARG A 188 -15.30 0.63 -12.64
CA ARG A 188 -16.00 -0.03 -11.53
C ARG A 188 -15.19 -1.12 -10.88
N PHE A 189 -15.25 -1.19 -9.56
CA PHE A 189 -14.68 -2.31 -8.82
C PHE A 189 -15.48 -3.60 -9.13
N PRO A 190 -14.81 -4.77 -9.29
CA PRO A 190 -15.52 -6.00 -9.63
C PRO A 190 -16.50 -6.42 -8.53
N MET A 191 -17.62 -7.00 -8.93
CA MET A 191 -18.64 -7.48 -8.00
C MET A 191 -18.15 -8.68 -7.16
N THR A 192 -17.20 -9.43 -7.68
CA THR A 192 -16.60 -10.60 -7.03
C THR A 192 -15.09 -10.56 -7.14
N GLY A 193 -14.42 -10.96 -6.06
CA GLY A 193 -12.95 -11.03 -6.02
C GLY A 193 -12.26 -9.69 -5.79
N VAL A 194 -10.94 -9.69 -5.96
CA VAL A 194 -10.05 -8.52 -5.93
C VAL A 194 -9.45 -8.39 -7.32
N PRO A 195 -9.42 -7.20 -7.91
CA PRO A 195 -8.78 -7.03 -9.22
C PRO A 195 -7.29 -7.30 -9.13
N GLY A 196 -6.70 -7.67 -10.25
CA GLY A 196 -5.26 -7.91 -10.32
C GLY A 196 -4.89 -9.38 -10.38
N GLN A 197 -3.60 -9.60 -10.52
CA GLN A 197 -2.99 -10.91 -10.59
C GLN A 197 -2.70 -11.41 -9.19
N HIS A 198 -3.14 -12.63 -8.85
CA HIS A 198 -2.79 -13.30 -7.61
C HIS A 198 -1.30 -13.65 -7.63
N ILE A 199 -0.56 -13.24 -6.60
CA ILE A 199 0.88 -13.47 -6.45
C ILE A 199 1.09 -14.65 -5.51
N MET A 200 1.87 -15.61 -5.98
CA MET A 200 2.23 -16.80 -5.21
C MET A 200 3.45 -16.51 -4.33
N ARG A 201 3.40 -16.99 -3.10
CA ARG A 201 4.60 -17.11 -2.29
C ARG A 201 5.28 -18.41 -2.68
N GLN A 202 6.54 -18.38 -3.05
CA GLN A 202 7.32 -19.62 -2.98
C GLN A 202 7.31 -20.06 -1.51
N ALA A 203 7.03 -21.32 -1.27
CA ALA A 203 7.35 -21.91 0.01
C ALA A 203 8.84 -21.59 0.27
N LEU A 204 9.16 -21.02 1.43
CA LEU A 204 10.54 -20.82 1.88
C LEU A 204 11.15 -22.22 2.14
N GLU A 205 11.34 -23.00 1.07
CA GLU A 205 12.12 -24.22 1.11
C GLU A 205 13.57 -23.82 1.17
N GLY A 206 14.16 -23.88 2.36
CA GLY A 206 15.59 -23.99 2.52
C GLY A 206 16.35 -22.92 3.30
N VAL A 207 15.83 -22.40 4.41
CA VAL A 207 16.74 -21.82 5.44
C VAL A 207 16.27 -22.27 6.83
N CYS A 208 16.35 -23.57 7.05
CA CYS A 208 16.36 -24.12 8.40
C CYS A 208 17.22 -25.40 8.39
N ARG A 209 18.54 -25.21 8.34
CA ARG A 209 19.57 -26.12 8.85
C ARG A 209 20.92 -25.42 8.74
N LEU A 210 21.36 -24.82 9.84
CA LEU A 210 22.66 -25.04 10.51
C LEU A 210 22.68 -24.19 11.77
#